data_65d1b6c239c22477f2bbd5b960f53fa8
#
_entry.id   65d1b6c239c22477f2bbd5b960f53fa8
#
_cell.length_a   1.000
_cell.length_b   1.000
_cell.length_c   1.000
_cell.angle_alpha   90.00
_cell.angle_beta   90.00
_cell.angle_gamma   90.00
#
_symmetry.space_group_name_H-M   'P 1'
#
loop_
_entity.id
_entity.type
_entity.pdbx_description
1 polymer ?
#
loop_
_entity_poly.entity_id
_entity_poly.type
_entity_poly.pdbx_seq_one_letter_code
_entity_poly.pdbx_strand_id
1 'polypeptide(L)'
;MASTTFSGPVTSTNGFIGNLTGNVTGNVTGVVNAGVATTEVVLATNVITAAESGTTFFLSAAAGFASTLPVPAVGLEFSFVVLTPPTSNGYTILTNASGNVMSGTHSVTATGGGTAIAGADIITIVHNSAVLGDRVDVICDGTNWCVTAASTLKASITSTAT
;
A
#
# COMPACT_ATOMS: atom_id res chain seq x y z
N MET A 1 -7.72 34.21 -24.65
CA MET A 1 -8.88 33.28 -24.75
C MET A 1 -9.91 33.69 -23.73
N ALA A 2 -11.18 33.74 -24.15
CA ALA A 2 -12.27 34.07 -23.24
C ALA A 2 -12.52 32.90 -22.30
N SER A 3 -12.65 33.15 -20.99
CA SER A 3 -13.04 32.17 -20.00
C SER A 3 -14.57 32.14 -19.89
N THR A 4 -15.17 30.98 -19.94
CA THR A 4 -16.61 30.80 -19.70
C THR A 4 -16.81 30.26 -18.31
N THR A 5 -17.56 30.94 -17.46
CA THR A 5 -17.90 30.51 -16.11
C THR A 5 -19.33 30.01 -16.07
N PHE A 6 -19.55 28.79 -15.55
CA PHE A 6 -20.87 28.23 -15.29
C PHE A 6 -21.16 28.31 -13.79
N SER A 7 -22.26 28.90 -13.41
CA SER A 7 -22.69 29.05 -12.00
C SER A 7 -23.76 28.05 -11.58
N GLY A 8 -24.10 27.08 -12.43
CA GLY A 8 -25.12 26.05 -12.19
C GLY A 8 -24.73 24.68 -12.76
N PRO A 9 -25.61 23.66 -12.62
CA PRO A 9 -25.38 22.34 -13.18
C PRO A 9 -25.14 22.43 -14.70
N VAL A 10 -24.09 21.75 -15.17
CA VAL A 10 -23.80 21.58 -16.59
C VAL A 10 -24.17 20.15 -16.99
N THR A 11 -25.16 20.03 -17.88
CA THR A 11 -25.56 18.73 -18.46
C THR A 11 -25.02 18.65 -19.88
N SER A 12 -24.23 17.62 -20.17
CA SER A 12 -23.73 17.31 -21.50
C SER A 12 -24.14 15.90 -21.91
N THR A 13 -24.91 15.80 -23.00
CA THR A 13 -25.34 14.50 -23.56
C THR A 13 -24.19 13.74 -24.27
N ASN A 14 -23.15 14.47 -24.70
CA ASN A 14 -22.02 13.91 -25.44
C ASN A 14 -20.69 13.91 -24.64
N GLY A 15 -20.77 14.19 -23.31
CA GLY A 15 -19.60 14.27 -22.44
C GLY A 15 -18.78 15.56 -22.65
N PHE A 16 -17.71 15.68 -21.90
CA PHE A 16 -16.72 16.75 -22.01
C PHE A 16 -15.45 16.20 -22.64
N ILE A 17 -14.94 16.89 -23.67
CA ILE A 17 -13.67 16.57 -24.29
C ILE A 17 -12.65 17.64 -23.88
N GLY A 18 -11.64 17.25 -23.10
CA GLY A 18 -10.59 18.14 -22.58
C GLY A 18 -10.13 17.77 -21.18
N ASN A 19 -9.17 18.53 -20.68
CA ASN A 19 -8.67 18.32 -19.32
C ASN A 19 -9.61 18.97 -18.30
N LEU A 20 -10.05 18.21 -17.32
CA LEU A 20 -10.71 18.72 -16.12
C LEU A 20 -9.63 19.01 -15.07
N THR A 21 -9.43 20.28 -14.72
CA THR A 21 -8.48 20.69 -13.69
C THR A 21 -9.24 21.10 -12.44
N GLY A 22 -9.09 20.34 -11.35
CA GLY A 22 -9.77 20.57 -10.06
C GLY A 22 -10.30 19.28 -9.44
N ASN A 23 -10.94 19.44 -8.30
CA ASN A 23 -11.53 18.31 -7.59
C ASN A 23 -12.92 17.97 -8.17
N VAL A 24 -13.17 16.69 -8.44
CA VAL A 24 -14.50 16.17 -8.72
C VAL A 24 -15.12 15.73 -7.39
N THR A 25 -16.16 16.46 -6.94
CA THR A 25 -16.91 16.11 -5.73
C THR A 25 -18.22 15.43 -6.15
N GLY A 26 -18.37 14.16 -5.85
CA GLY A 26 -19.55 13.36 -6.21
C GLY A 26 -19.17 12.01 -6.82
N ASN A 27 -20.18 11.24 -7.24
CA ASN A 27 -19.95 9.95 -7.86
C ASN A 27 -19.50 10.11 -9.32
N VAL A 28 -18.37 9.53 -9.67
CA VAL A 28 -17.97 9.33 -11.06
C VAL A 28 -18.45 7.95 -11.49
N THR A 29 -19.47 7.92 -12.38
CA THR A 29 -20.01 6.67 -12.91
C THR A 29 -19.38 6.42 -14.27
N GLY A 30 -18.61 5.35 -14.42
CA GLY A 30 -17.91 4.99 -15.65
C GLY A 30 -16.48 4.52 -15.41
N VAL A 31 -15.75 4.29 -16.49
CA VAL A 31 -14.33 3.92 -16.39
C VAL A 31 -13.53 5.19 -16.12
N VAL A 32 -12.99 5.31 -14.91
CA VAL A 32 -11.95 6.29 -14.61
C VAL A 32 -10.62 5.66 -15.04
N ASN A 33 -10.10 6.06 -16.20
CA ASN A 33 -8.72 5.75 -16.53
C ASN A 33 -7.83 6.65 -15.65
N ALA A 34 -7.71 6.28 -14.37
CA ALA A 34 -6.67 6.78 -13.52
C ALA A 34 -5.33 6.31 -14.11
N GLY A 35 -4.51 7.24 -14.51
CA GLY A 35 -3.26 7.00 -15.23
C GLY A 35 -2.34 5.89 -14.66
N VAL A 36 -1.07 6.02 -14.84
CA VAL A 36 -0.04 5.12 -14.27
C VAL A 36 -0.27 4.97 -12.76
N ALA A 37 -0.23 3.73 -12.24
CA ALA A 37 -0.32 3.47 -10.81
C ALA A 37 0.68 4.36 -10.04
N THR A 38 0.23 4.95 -8.94
CA THR A 38 1.10 5.77 -8.10
C THR A 38 2.20 4.89 -7.51
N THR A 39 3.44 5.28 -7.70
CA THR A 39 4.59 4.55 -7.17
C THR A 39 5.55 5.49 -6.47
N GLU A 40 6.18 5.02 -5.40
CA GLU A 40 7.19 5.75 -4.66
C GLU A 40 8.37 4.85 -4.33
N VAL A 41 9.61 5.37 -4.44
CA VAL A 41 10.81 4.68 -3.96
C VAL A 41 11.15 5.22 -2.58
N VAL A 42 11.05 4.35 -1.57
CA VAL A 42 11.30 4.71 -0.18
C VAL A 42 12.71 4.30 0.22
N LEU A 43 13.47 5.25 0.75
CA LEU A 43 14.89 5.08 1.10
C LEU A 43 15.15 5.15 2.62
N ALA A 44 14.17 5.55 3.41
CA ALA A 44 14.28 5.74 4.86
C ALA A 44 12.90 5.58 5.53
N THR A 45 12.89 5.56 6.85
CA THR A 45 11.65 5.54 7.66
C THR A 45 10.67 6.62 7.21
N ASN A 46 9.43 6.21 6.99
CA ASN A 46 8.35 7.08 6.57
C ASN A 46 7.04 6.80 7.34
N VAL A 47 6.19 7.79 7.38
CA VAL A 47 4.81 7.69 7.89
C VAL A 47 3.87 7.91 6.72
N ILE A 48 3.12 6.87 6.39
CA ILE A 48 2.18 6.86 5.26
C ILE A 48 0.90 7.56 5.68
N THR A 49 0.34 8.35 4.79
CA THR A 49 -0.92 9.07 4.98
C THR A 49 -2.07 8.41 4.21
N ALA A 50 -3.30 8.68 4.60
CA ALA A 50 -4.48 8.20 3.88
C ALA A 50 -4.57 8.73 2.43
N ALA A 51 -3.95 9.88 2.15
CA ALA A 51 -3.92 10.49 0.81
C ALA A 51 -3.05 9.69 -0.19
N GLU A 52 -2.17 8.83 0.31
CA GLU A 52 -1.30 7.96 -0.49
C GLU A 52 -1.94 6.60 -0.80
N SER A 53 -3.23 6.41 -0.47
CA SER A 53 -3.96 5.17 -0.79
C SER A 53 -3.87 4.83 -2.28
N GLY A 54 -3.64 3.57 -2.61
CA GLY A 54 -3.40 3.09 -3.97
C GLY A 54 -1.93 3.14 -4.41
N THR A 55 -1.02 3.58 -3.53
CA THR A 55 0.42 3.68 -3.86
C THR A 55 1.15 2.35 -3.66
N THR A 56 2.03 2.05 -4.61
CA THR A 56 3.04 1.00 -4.47
C THR A 56 4.36 1.60 -4.01
N PHE A 57 4.81 1.23 -2.82
CA PHE A 57 6.07 1.64 -2.22
C PHE A 57 7.18 0.63 -2.58
N PHE A 58 8.18 1.08 -3.29
CA PHE A 58 9.39 0.31 -3.58
C PHE A 58 10.43 0.54 -2.48
N LEU A 59 10.66 -0.47 -1.64
CA LEU A 59 11.56 -0.40 -0.49
C LEU A 59 13.01 -0.55 -0.96
N SER A 60 13.84 0.48 -0.79
CA SER A 60 15.17 0.54 -1.40
C SER A 60 16.22 1.09 -0.45
N ALA A 61 16.51 0.36 0.63
CA ALA A 61 17.63 0.65 1.53
C ALA A 61 18.21 -0.64 2.12
N ALA A 62 19.47 -0.93 1.88
CA ALA A 62 20.14 -2.11 2.44
C ALA A 62 20.14 -2.14 3.99
N ALA A 63 20.06 -0.98 4.65
CA ALA A 63 19.95 -0.89 6.10
C ALA A 63 18.58 -1.29 6.67
N GLY A 64 17.55 -1.41 5.81
CA GLY A 64 16.17 -1.55 6.26
C GLY A 64 15.63 -0.28 6.91
N PHE A 65 14.32 -0.20 7.11
CA PHE A 65 13.65 0.91 7.80
C PHE A 65 12.20 0.54 8.14
N ALA A 66 11.50 1.44 8.85
CA ALA A 66 10.11 1.29 9.20
C ALA A 66 9.20 2.18 8.34
N SER A 67 8.07 1.61 7.90
CA SER A 67 6.95 2.33 7.29
C SER A 67 5.73 2.20 8.18
N THR A 68 5.20 3.32 8.67
CA THR A 68 4.03 3.32 9.56
C THR A 68 2.77 3.60 8.75
N LEU A 69 1.79 2.69 8.82
CA LEU A 69 0.49 2.85 8.18
C LEU A 69 -0.33 3.97 8.82
N PRO A 70 -1.24 4.61 8.09
CA PRO A 70 -2.17 5.58 8.67
C PRO A 70 -3.18 4.92 9.62
N VAL A 71 -3.95 5.75 10.31
CA VAL A 71 -5.13 5.29 11.07
C VAL A 71 -6.04 4.48 10.13
N PRO A 72 -6.52 3.30 10.54
CA PRO A 72 -7.40 2.49 9.74
C PRO A 72 -8.63 3.26 9.25
N ALA A 73 -8.92 3.19 7.96
CA ALA A 73 -10.12 3.72 7.35
C ALA A 73 -10.54 2.84 6.17
N VAL A 74 -11.84 2.77 5.92
CA VAL A 74 -12.42 1.92 4.87
C VAL A 74 -11.81 2.23 3.50
N GLY A 75 -11.33 1.20 2.82
CA GLY A 75 -10.86 1.29 1.43
C GLY A 75 -9.44 1.81 1.26
N LEU A 76 -8.69 2.05 2.34
CA LEU A 76 -7.26 2.30 2.23
C LEU A 76 -6.54 1.04 1.76
N GLU A 77 -5.65 1.19 0.78
CA GLU A 77 -4.84 0.10 0.25
C GLU A 77 -3.42 0.56 -0.06
N PHE A 78 -2.45 -0.29 0.24
CA PHE A 78 -1.03 -0.01 0.00
C PHE A 78 -0.31 -1.29 -0.39
N SER A 79 0.68 -1.17 -1.27
CA SER A 79 1.58 -2.25 -1.68
C SER A 79 3.02 -1.92 -1.32
N PHE A 80 3.75 -2.88 -0.79
CA PHE A 80 5.17 -2.76 -0.46
C PHE A 80 5.94 -3.82 -1.23
N VAL A 81 6.92 -3.40 -2.02
CA VAL A 81 7.72 -4.30 -2.86
C VAL A 81 9.20 -4.08 -2.58
N VAL A 82 9.93 -5.15 -2.32
CA VAL A 82 11.37 -5.09 -2.14
C VAL A 82 12.04 -4.73 -3.47
N LEU A 83 12.69 -3.58 -3.53
CA LEU A 83 13.55 -3.18 -4.64
C LEU A 83 15.02 -3.47 -4.32
N THR A 84 15.46 -3.16 -3.11
CA THR A 84 16.80 -3.52 -2.60
C THR A 84 16.65 -4.45 -1.41
N PRO A 85 17.14 -5.70 -1.47
CA PRO A 85 17.10 -6.62 -0.33
C PRO A 85 17.83 -6.02 0.89
N PRO A 86 17.21 -6.04 2.07
CA PRO A 86 17.83 -5.51 3.28
C PRO A 86 18.91 -6.46 3.81
N THR A 87 20.00 -5.92 4.31
CA THR A 87 21.18 -6.71 4.78
C THR A 87 21.51 -6.51 6.25
N SER A 88 21.02 -5.43 6.89
CA SER A 88 21.32 -5.14 8.30
C SER A 88 20.09 -5.28 9.19
N ASN A 89 19.03 -4.52 8.90
CA ASN A 89 17.72 -4.66 9.54
C ASN A 89 16.70 -4.98 8.44
N GLY A 90 15.55 -5.53 8.83
CA GLY A 90 14.44 -5.73 7.91
C GLY A 90 13.72 -4.42 7.56
N TYR A 91 12.85 -4.47 6.56
CA TYR A 91 11.80 -3.48 6.44
C TYR A 91 10.64 -3.89 7.35
N THR A 92 10.10 -2.94 8.10
CA THR A 92 8.94 -3.17 8.94
C THR A 92 7.77 -2.32 8.49
N ILE A 93 6.61 -2.94 8.36
CA ILE A 93 5.34 -2.28 8.11
C ILE A 93 4.59 -2.33 9.43
N LEU A 94 4.31 -1.17 10.01
CA LEU A 94 3.75 -1.02 11.36
C LEU A 94 2.33 -0.45 11.28
N THR A 95 1.45 -0.89 12.14
CA THR A 95 0.21 -0.15 12.43
C THR A 95 0.53 1.16 13.16
N ASN A 96 -0.35 2.14 13.06
CA ASN A 96 -0.16 3.43 13.75
C ASN A 96 -0.35 3.35 15.28
N ALA A 97 -0.92 2.25 15.78
CA ALA A 97 -1.14 1.97 17.19
C ALA A 97 -1.24 0.45 17.41
N SER A 98 -0.82 -0.03 18.59
CA SER A 98 -0.99 -1.43 18.96
C SER A 98 -2.47 -1.80 19.01
N GLY A 99 -2.84 -2.93 18.43
CA GLY A 99 -4.22 -3.38 18.38
C GLY A 99 -4.36 -4.75 17.74
N ASN A 100 -3.24 -5.32 17.27
CA ASN A 100 -3.22 -6.64 16.61
C ASN A 100 -4.19 -6.70 15.41
N VAL A 101 -4.22 -5.62 14.62
CA VAL A 101 -5.23 -5.40 13.58
C VAL A 101 -4.81 -5.89 12.18
N MET A 102 -3.63 -6.48 12.02
CA MET A 102 -3.18 -7.08 10.77
C MET A 102 -3.46 -8.58 10.75
N SER A 103 -4.21 -9.06 9.76
CA SER A 103 -4.48 -10.50 9.58
C SER A 103 -4.55 -10.86 8.11
N GLY A 104 -4.11 -12.06 7.76
CA GLY A 104 -4.13 -12.51 6.38
C GLY A 104 -3.25 -13.73 6.12
N THR A 105 -2.62 -13.75 4.95
CA THR A 105 -1.82 -14.88 4.50
C THR A 105 -0.48 -14.46 3.93
N HIS A 106 0.52 -15.30 4.16
CA HIS A 106 1.82 -15.23 3.52
C HIS A 106 1.99 -16.45 2.62
N SER A 107 2.03 -16.25 1.31
CA SER A 107 2.29 -17.25 0.30
C SER A 107 3.79 -17.35 0.02
N VAL A 108 4.29 -18.58 -0.14
CA VAL A 108 5.71 -18.87 -0.35
C VAL A 108 5.89 -19.73 -1.58
N THR A 109 6.81 -19.35 -2.49
CA THR A 109 7.08 -20.11 -3.72
C THR A 109 8.08 -21.27 -3.51
N ALA A 110 8.98 -21.14 -2.56
CA ALA A 110 9.90 -22.23 -2.19
C ALA A 110 9.22 -23.26 -1.25
N THR A 111 9.91 -24.34 -0.99
CA THR A 111 9.43 -25.42 -0.11
C THR A 111 9.12 -24.90 1.29
N GLY A 112 7.98 -25.25 1.84
CA GLY A 112 7.59 -24.89 3.22
C GLY A 112 6.17 -24.37 3.37
N GLY A 113 5.48 -24.09 2.26
CA GLY A 113 4.08 -23.65 2.26
C GLY A 113 3.86 -22.26 2.87
N GLY A 114 2.64 -21.76 2.74
CA GLY A 114 2.22 -20.48 3.29
C GLY A 114 2.09 -20.49 4.82
N THR A 115 2.01 -19.31 5.39
CA THR A 115 1.81 -19.09 6.83
C THR A 115 0.64 -18.12 7.04
N ALA A 116 -0.16 -18.35 8.07
CA ALA A 116 -1.16 -17.39 8.50
C ALA A 116 -0.48 -16.18 9.18
N ILE A 117 -1.01 -14.99 8.91
CA ILE A 117 -0.76 -13.77 9.67
C ILE A 117 -1.99 -13.57 10.53
N ALA A 118 -1.86 -13.63 11.84
CA ALA A 118 -3.00 -13.62 12.74
C ALA A 118 -2.79 -12.60 13.87
N GLY A 119 -3.53 -11.49 13.81
CA GLY A 119 -3.51 -10.46 14.84
C GLY A 119 -2.11 -9.88 15.07
N ALA A 120 -1.52 -9.27 14.07
CA ALA A 120 -0.21 -8.64 14.17
C ALA A 120 -0.30 -7.12 14.17
N ASP A 121 0.73 -6.46 14.70
CA ASP A 121 0.96 -5.01 14.59
C ASP A 121 2.14 -4.70 13.67
N ILE A 122 2.98 -5.68 13.42
CA ILE A 122 4.20 -5.53 12.64
C ILE A 122 4.32 -6.68 11.63
N ILE A 123 4.48 -6.32 10.38
CA ILE A 123 4.95 -7.23 9.33
C ILE A 123 6.42 -6.88 9.06
N THR A 124 7.30 -7.86 9.17
CA THR A 124 8.73 -7.67 8.89
C THR A 124 9.14 -8.41 7.63
N ILE A 125 9.69 -7.68 6.69
CA ILE A 125 10.42 -8.22 5.54
C ILE A 125 11.88 -8.39 6.00
N VAL A 126 12.29 -9.63 6.21
CA VAL A 126 13.47 -10.00 6.99
C VAL A 126 14.77 -9.79 6.22
N HIS A 127 15.75 -9.14 6.83
CA HIS A 127 17.07 -8.96 6.24
C HIS A 127 17.78 -10.30 5.96
N ASN A 128 18.63 -10.31 4.97
CA ASN A 128 19.37 -11.49 4.50
C ASN A 128 18.51 -12.69 4.05
N SER A 129 17.18 -12.56 4.08
CA SER A 129 16.24 -13.60 3.64
C SER A 129 15.35 -13.10 2.52
N ALA A 130 14.92 -11.84 2.58
CA ALA A 130 14.11 -11.22 1.55
C ALA A 130 14.91 -10.99 0.26
N VAL A 131 14.23 -11.12 -0.86
CA VAL A 131 14.79 -10.94 -2.19
C VAL A 131 14.01 -9.87 -2.98
N LEU A 132 14.59 -9.40 -4.07
CA LEU A 132 13.92 -8.50 -5.00
C LEU A 132 12.56 -9.09 -5.43
N GLY A 133 11.50 -8.29 -5.31
CA GLY A 133 10.15 -8.67 -5.69
C GLY A 133 9.31 -9.31 -4.58
N ASP A 134 9.88 -9.66 -3.43
CA ASP A 134 9.07 -10.03 -2.25
C ASP A 134 8.16 -8.85 -1.90
N ARG A 135 6.89 -9.14 -1.55
CA ARG A 135 5.89 -8.08 -1.41
C ARG A 135 4.90 -8.33 -0.28
N VAL A 136 4.34 -7.23 0.19
CA VAL A 136 3.23 -7.20 1.15
C VAL A 136 2.18 -6.22 0.65
N ASP A 137 0.95 -6.67 0.51
CA ASP A 137 -0.21 -5.85 0.18
C ASP A 137 -1.13 -5.78 1.40
N VAL A 138 -1.68 -4.60 1.68
CA VAL A 138 -2.59 -4.37 2.79
C VAL A 138 -3.82 -3.60 2.31
N ILE A 139 -5.00 -4.04 2.72
CA ILE A 139 -6.29 -3.38 2.47
C ILE A 139 -7.02 -3.24 3.79
N CYS A 140 -7.60 -2.06 4.05
CA CYS A 140 -8.29 -1.76 5.30
C CYS A 140 -9.82 -1.86 5.17
N ASP A 141 -10.48 -2.55 6.10
CA ASP A 141 -11.93 -2.62 6.22
C ASP A 141 -12.54 -1.47 7.06
N GLY A 142 -11.68 -0.58 7.57
CA GLY A 142 -12.02 0.51 8.48
C GLY A 142 -11.57 0.28 9.93
N THR A 143 -11.20 -0.94 10.28
CA THR A 143 -10.71 -1.34 11.61
C THR A 143 -9.47 -2.20 11.48
N ASN A 144 -9.49 -3.18 10.58
CA ASN A 144 -8.44 -4.17 10.41
C ASN A 144 -7.75 -4.00 9.05
N TRP A 145 -6.51 -4.41 9.00
CA TRP A 145 -5.73 -4.53 7.78
C TRP A 145 -5.70 -5.98 7.32
N CYS A 146 -6.32 -6.26 6.17
CA CYS A 146 -6.23 -7.54 5.50
C CYS A 146 -4.91 -7.61 4.73
N VAL A 147 -4.05 -8.56 5.09
CA VAL A 147 -2.69 -8.68 4.56
C VAL A 147 -2.59 -9.82 3.56
N THR A 148 -2.02 -9.56 2.40
CA THR A 148 -1.58 -10.59 1.46
C THR A 148 -0.09 -10.41 1.22
N ALA A 149 0.70 -11.36 1.66
CA ALA A 149 2.14 -11.34 1.47
C ALA A 149 2.59 -12.46 0.53
N ALA A 150 3.59 -12.19 -0.29
CA ALA A 150 4.20 -13.16 -1.18
C ALA A 150 5.72 -13.04 -1.14
N SER A 151 6.39 -14.17 -1.00
CA SER A 151 7.85 -14.22 -0.98
C SER A 151 8.42 -15.50 -1.56
N THR A 152 9.70 -15.48 -1.88
CA THR A 152 10.44 -16.65 -2.33
C THR A 152 10.68 -17.63 -1.17
N LEU A 153 11.09 -17.15 -0.01
CA LEU A 153 11.40 -17.98 1.16
C LEU A 153 10.41 -17.70 2.31
N LYS A 154 10.08 -18.75 3.05
CA LYS A 154 9.20 -18.64 4.23
C LYS A 154 9.78 -17.70 5.30
N ALA A 155 11.09 -17.66 5.45
CA ALA A 155 11.78 -16.80 6.40
C ALA A 155 11.83 -15.31 5.97
N SER A 156 11.46 -15.01 4.72
CA SER A 156 11.54 -13.63 4.20
C SER A 156 10.51 -12.68 4.79
N ILE A 157 9.37 -13.20 5.27
CA ILE A 157 8.31 -12.37 5.87
C ILE A 157 7.85 -13.02 7.17
N THR A 158 7.83 -12.20 8.22
CA THR A 158 7.33 -12.59 9.54
C THR A 158 6.32 -11.58 10.06
N SER A 159 5.52 -11.97 11.04
CA SER A 159 4.55 -11.09 11.69
C SER A 159 4.70 -11.15 13.20
N THR A 160 4.48 -10.02 13.88
CA THR A 160 4.59 -9.90 15.33
C THR A 160 3.39 -9.13 15.88
N ALA A 161 2.78 -9.66 16.93
CA ALA A 161 1.82 -8.99 17.80
C ALA A 161 2.58 -8.28 18.93
N THR A 162 2.10 -7.10 19.37
CA THR A 162 2.71 -6.34 20.49
C THR A 162 1.68 -6.02 21.56
#